data_913a126d644a0ac396b1469dc68eb90a
#
_entry.id   913a126d644a0ac396b1469dc68eb90a
#
_cell.length_a   1.000
_cell.length_b   1.000
_cell.length_c   1.000
_cell.angle_alpha   90.00
_cell.angle_beta   90.00
_cell.angle_gamma   90.00
#
_symmetry.space_group_name_H-M   'P 1'
#
loop_
_entity.id
_entity.type
_entity.pdbx_description
1 polymer ?
#
loop_
_entity_poly.entity_id
_entity_poly.type
_entity_poly.pdbx_seq_one_letter_code
_entity_poly.pdbx_strand_id
1 'polypeptide(L)'
;MADGLFYNDLREPFIATDVAAVTLSTTAKALYPAAAFPSLGGQYFSRVGKKLRIRLFGRMTTGITPGNGSFNVYYGSGADATGVLLMTGTPVALTASATNLSWQADIYVHCRSTGATGTLFCTGMAEFNVGLIASTLQPVMLPASAPAVSGSCDLTAANIVSVQYLRSGSTAETMQVHDLEVTALN
;
A
#
# COMPACT_ATOMS: atom_id res chain seq x y z
N MET A 1 -8.41 15.84 -26.96
CA MET A 1 -9.71 15.45 -26.42
C MET A 1 -9.73 13.94 -26.16
N ALA A 2 -8.95 13.44 -25.20
CA ALA A 2 -8.96 12.05 -24.78
C ALA A 2 -9.11 11.89 -23.25
N ASP A 3 -9.38 13.00 -22.54
CA ASP A 3 -9.49 12.99 -21.07
C ASP A 3 -10.79 12.41 -20.52
N GLY A 4 -11.78 12.16 -21.36
CA GLY A 4 -13.09 11.69 -20.91
C GLY A 4 -13.15 10.20 -20.57
N LEU A 5 -12.36 9.37 -21.23
CA LEU A 5 -12.41 7.91 -21.07
C LEU A 5 -11.77 7.44 -19.78
N PHE A 6 -10.68 8.06 -19.34
CA PHE A 6 -10.01 7.71 -18.09
C PHE A 6 -10.73 8.18 -16.82
N TYR A 7 -11.62 9.14 -16.95
CA TYR A 7 -12.40 9.65 -15.82
C TYR A 7 -13.54 8.71 -15.41
N ASN A 8 -14.01 7.88 -16.31
CA ASN A 8 -15.13 6.97 -16.05
C ASN A 8 -14.69 5.60 -15.51
N ASP A 9 -13.52 5.09 -15.93
CA ASP A 9 -13.10 3.73 -15.60
C ASP A 9 -12.69 3.52 -14.13
N LEU A 10 -12.38 4.59 -13.38
CA LEU A 10 -12.01 4.51 -11.96
C LEU A 10 -12.96 5.32 -11.07
N ARG A 11 -14.12 5.73 -11.54
CA ARG A 11 -15.17 6.31 -10.69
C ARG A 11 -15.89 5.25 -9.87
N GLU A 12 -15.97 4.03 -10.40
CA GLU A 12 -16.38 2.88 -9.60
C GLU A 12 -15.17 2.38 -8.84
N PRO A 13 -15.26 2.18 -7.52
CA PRO A 13 -14.16 1.62 -6.77
C PRO A 13 -13.84 0.22 -7.31
N PHE A 14 -12.58 -0.03 -7.62
CA PHE A 14 -12.13 -1.38 -7.87
C PHE A 14 -12.11 -2.11 -6.55
N ILE A 15 -12.81 -3.21 -6.45
CA ILE A 15 -12.95 -4.01 -5.24
C ILE A 15 -12.43 -5.41 -5.50
N ALA A 16 -11.54 -5.87 -4.64
CA ALA A 16 -11.12 -7.27 -4.59
C ALA A 16 -11.31 -7.79 -3.17
N THR A 17 -11.87 -8.98 -3.04
CA THR A 17 -12.17 -9.62 -1.77
C THR A 17 -11.40 -10.92 -1.59
N ASP A 18 -11.11 -11.27 -0.34
CA ASP A 18 -10.52 -12.54 0.07
C ASP A 18 -9.26 -12.95 -0.71
N VAL A 19 -8.30 -12.02 -0.78
CA VAL A 19 -6.97 -12.33 -1.32
C VAL A 19 -6.30 -13.40 -0.43
N ALA A 20 -5.56 -14.31 -1.04
CA ALA A 20 -4.84 -15.34 -0.29
C ALA A 20 -3.89 -14.74 0.76
N ALA A 21 -3.81 -15.38 1.92
CA ALA A 21 -2.91 -14.95 2.98
C ALA A 21 -1.43 -14.97 2.52
N VAL A 22 -0.70 -13.91 2.84
CA VAL A 22 0.71 -13.75 2.50
C VAL A 22 1.56 -14.02 3.74
N THR A 23 2.56 -14.90 3.60
CA THR A 23 3.59 -15.07 4.64
C THR A 23 4.58 -13.93 4.54
N LEU A 24 4.70 -13.16 5.62
CA LEU A 24 5.56 -11.99 5.71
C LEU A 24 7.04 -12.37 5.90
N SER A 25 7.93 -11.49 5.48
CA SER A 25 9.36 -11.68 5.61
C SER A 25 10.10 -10.38 5.93
N THR A 26 11.41 -10.45 6.09
CA THR A 26 12.31 -9.29 6.21
C THR A 26 12.53 -8.57 4.87
N THR A 27 11.95 -9.07 3.79
CA THR A 27 11.77 -8.36 2.51
C THR A 27 10.31 -7.98 2.39
N ALA A 28 10.02 -6.77 1.94
CA ALA A 28 8.63 -6.31 1.78
C ALA A 28 7.86 -7.25 0.85
N LYS A 29 6.70 -7.71 1.31
CA LYS A 29 5.81 -8.63 0.61
C LYS A 29 4.57 -7.91 0.14
N ALA A 30 4.22 -8.06 -1.13
CA ALA A 30 2.97 -7.55 -1.69
C ALA A 30 1.78 -8.19 -0.98
N LEU A 31 0.85 -7.39 -0.49
CA LEU A 31 -0.32 -7.86 0.27
C LEU A 31 -1.43 -8.42 -0.61
N TYR A 32 -1.34 -8.18 -1.91
CA TYR A 32 -2.25 -8.70 -2.92
C TYR A 32 -1.46 -8.96 -4.22
N PRO A 33 -1.87 -9.96 -5.03
CA PRO A 33 -1.20 -10.22 -6.30
C PRO A 33 -1.42 -9.06 -7.28
N ALA A 34 -0.48 -8.85 -8.19
CA ALA A 34 -0.56 -7.79 -9.20
C ALA A 34 -1.88 -7.83 -9.99
N ALA A 35 -2.41 -9.03 -10.25
CA ALA A 35 -3.68 -9.23 -10.95
C ALA A 35 -4.92 -8.76 -10.17
N ALA A 36 -4.81 -8.58 -8.85
CA ALA A 36 -5.89 -8.07 -7.99
C ALA A 36 -5.88 -6.54 -7.86
N PHE A 37 -5.02 -5.84 -8.59
CA PHE A 37 -4.97 -4.39 -8.63
C PHE A 37 -5.17 -3.92 -10.08
N PRO A 38 -5.98 -2.87 -10.33
CA PRO A 38 -6.14 -2.38 -11.69
C PRO A 38 -4.81 -1.83 -12.21
N SER A 39 -4.42 -2.26 -13.41
CA SER A 39 -3.28 -1.66 -14.09
C SER A 39 -3.63 -0.19 -14.38
N LEU A 40 -2.85 0.71 -13.80
CA LEU A 40 -2.94 2.13 -14.13
C LEU A 40 -2.34 2.32 -15.51
N GLY A 41 -3.17 2.63 -16.50
CA GLY A 41 -2.71 2.88 -17.88
C GLY A 41 -1.62 3.94 -17.92
N GLY A 42 -0.77 3.89 -18.93
CA GLY A 42 0.20 4.95 -19.19
C GLY A 42 -0.51 6.30 -19.18
N GLN A 43 0.07 7.29 -18.51
CA GLN A 43 -0.53 8.62 -18.32
C GLN A 43 -1.75 8.69 -17.36
N TYR A 44 -2.02 7.66 -16.56
CA TYR A 44 -3.00 7.81 -15.48
C TYR A 44 -2.69 9.06 -14.63
N PHE A 45 -1.42 9.24 -14.24
CA PHE A 45 -0.94 10.45 -13.56
C PHE A 45 -0.50 11.54 -14.55
N SER A 46 -1.38 11.91 -15.51
CA SER A 46 -1.08 12.86 -16.59
C SER A 46 -1.04 14.33 -16.14
N ARG A 47 -1.45 14.61 -14.91
CA ARG A 47 -1.44 15.98 -14.35
C ARG A 47 -1.03 16.00 -12.89
N VAL A 48 -0.34 17.07 -12.50
CA VAL A 48 -0.01 17.36 -11.11
C VAL A 48 -1.30 17.49 -10.27
N GLY A 49 -1.28 16.91 -9.08
CA GLY A 49 -2.42 16.92 -8.17
C GLY A 49 -3.41 15.77 -8.38
N LYS A 50 -3.27 14.96 -9.45
CA LYS A 50 -4.10 13.75 -9.59
C LYS A 50 -3.83 12.78 -8.46
N LYS A 51 -4.89 12.17 -7.93
CA LYS A 51 -4.86 11.36 -6.72
C LYS A 51 -5.47 9.99 -6.94
N LEU A 52 -4.90 9.01 -6.25
CA LEU A 52 -5.44 7.67 -6.08
C LEU A 52 -5.60 7.41 -4.59
N ARG A 53 -6.72 6.83 -4.17
CA ARG A 53 -6.94 6.32 -2.83
C ARG A 53 -6.96 4.81 -2.87
N ILE A 54 -6.30 4.18 -1.92
CA ILE A 54 -6.26 2.73 -1.74
C ILE A 54 -6.67 2.45 -0.30
N ARG A 55 -7.73 1.68 -0.11
CA ARG A 55 -8.18 1.22 1.20
C ARG A 55 -8.06 -0.28 1.27
N LEU A 56 -7.57 -0.75 2.39
CA LEU A 56 -7.31 -2.16 2.67
C LEU A 56 -7.90 -2.51 4.02
N PHE A 57 -8.60 -3.63 4.08
CA PHE A 57 -9.06 -4.24 5.32
C PHE A 57 -8.62 -5.70 5.35
N GLY A 58 -8.17 -6.14 6.50
CA GLY A 58 -7.69 -7.50 6.58
C GLY A 58 -7.46 -8.00 7.99
N ARG A 59 -6.80 -9.15 8.06
CA ARG A 59 -6.44 -9.81 9.30
C ARG A 59 -4.98 -10.22 9.29
N MET A 60 -4.40 -10.30 10.48
CA MET A 60 -3.01 -10.67 10.69
C MET A 60 -2.90 -11.67 11.83
N THR A 61 -2.02 -12.64 11.66
CA THR A 61 -1.58 -13.57 12.71
C THR A 61 -0.08 -13.41 12.88
N THR A 62 0.37 -13.24 14.12
CA THR A 62 1.79 -13.07 14.47
C THR A 62 2.35 -14.32 15.11
N GLY A 63 3.66 -14.54 14.94
CA GLY A 63 4.40 -15.59 15.60
C GLY A 63 4.82 -15.22 17.03
N ILE A 64 5.71 -16.00 17.59
CA ILE A 64 6.20 -15.83 18.98
C ILE A 64 7.23 -14.69 19.13
N THR A 65 7.91 -14.30 18.03
CA THR A 65 8.90 -13.22 17.99
C THR A 65 8.72 -12.36 16.75
N PRO A 66 7.58 -11.63 16.62
CA PRO A 66 7.21 -10.97 15.37
C PRO A 66 8.06 -9.74 15.03
N GLY A 67 8.69 -9.11 16.02
CA GLY A 67 9.44 -7.87 15.83
C GLY A 67 8.55 -6.68 15.48
N ASN A 68 9.06 -5.79 14.63
CA ASN A 68 8.31 -4.64 14.13
C ASN A 68 7.77 -4.91 12.72
N GLY A 69 6.67 -4.28 12.37
CA GLY A 69 6.10 -4.31 11.04
C GLY A 69 5.81 -2.92 10.50
N SER A 70 5.89 -2.74 9.18
CA SER A 70 5.59 -1.46 8.53
C SER A 70 4.98 -1.66 7.14
N PHE A 71 4.07 -0.78 6.76
CA PHE A 71 3.57 -0.68 5.40
C PHE A 71 4.60 0.04 4.51
N ASN A 72 4.83 -0.49 3.32
CA ASN A 72 5.58 0.15 2.26
C ASN A 72 4.70 0.27 1.01
N VAL A 73 4.89 1.33 0.24
CA VAL A 73 4.17 1.52 -1.02
C VAL A 73 5.16 1.64 -2.15
N TYR A 74 4.94 0.83 -3.20
CA TYR A 74 5.78 0.82 -4.40
C TYR A 74 4.98 1.14 -5.65
N TYR A 75 5.63 1.73 -6.65
CA TYR A 75 5.10 1.94 -7.99
C TYR A 75 5.91 1.12 -8.99
N GLY A 76 5.25 0.17 -9.67
CA GLY A 76 5.93 -0.72 -10.61
C GLY A 76 5.12 -1.95 -10.99
N SER A 77 5.77 -3.12 -11.07
CA SER A 77 5.14 -4.38 -11.49
C SER A 77 4.20 -5.02 -10.46
N GLY A 78 4.26 -4.57 -9.21
CA GLY A 78 3.51 -5.18 -8.10
C GLY A 78 4.17 -6.40 -7.45
N ALA A 79 5.34 -6.82 -7.93
CA ALA A 79 6.09 -7.89 -7.27
C ALA A 79 6.77 -7.40 -5.98
N ASP A 80 7.12 -8.35 -5.10
CA ASP A 80 7.73 -8.10 -3.80
C ASP A 80 8.97 -7.20 -3.90
N ALA A 81 8.99 -6.12 -3.12
CA ALA A 81 10.08 -5.15 -3.03
C ALA A 81 10.62 -4.64 -4.39
N THR A 82 9.78 -4.65 -5.43
CA THR A 82 10.17 -4.18 -6.77
C THR A 82 9.45 -2.88 -7.16
N GLY A 83 10.14 -2.07 -7.97
CA GLY A 83 9.65 -0.77 -8.40
C GLY A 83 10.24 0.39 -7.59
N VAL A 84 9.67 1.58 -7.78
CA VAL A 84 10.07 2.78 -7.06
C VAL A 84 9.35 2.81 -5.71
N LEU A 85 10.11 2.87 -4.62
CA LEU A 85 9.56 3.04 -3.29
C LEU A 85 8.97 4.46 -3.15
N LEU A 86 7.67 4.53 -2.92
CA LEU A 86 6.95 5.80 -2.73
C LEU A 86 6.92 6.23 -1.26
N MET A 87 6.83 5.26 -0.34
CA MET A 87 6.64 5.52 1.08
C MET A 87 7.10 4.32 1.91
N THR A 88 7.76 4.61 3.02
CA THR A 88 7.97 3.67 4.14
C THR A 88 7.11 4.11 5.32
N GLY A 89 6.26 3.24 5.81
CA GLY A 89 5.39 3.50 6.97
C GLY A 89 6.16 3.45 8.29
N THR A 90 5.56 4.03 9.32
CA THR A 90 6.09 3.95 10.68
C THR A 90 6.15 2.49 11.14
N PRO A 91 7.32 1.98 11.55
CA PRO A 91 7.42 0.65 12.13
C PRO A 91 6.65 0.58 13.46
N VAL A 92 5.80 -0.43 13.60
CA VAL A 92 5.05 -0.71 14.83
C VAL A 92 5.49 -2.03 15.44
N ALA A 93 5.70 -2.07 16.75
CA ALA A 93 6.00 -3.29 17.46
C ALA A 93 4.77 -4.21 17.46
N LEU A 94 4.91 -5.42 16.93
CA LEU A 94 3.84 -6.39 16.85
C LEU A 94 3.75 -7.21 18.15
N THR A 95 2.53 -7.52 18.57
CA THR A 95 2.28 -8.40 19.72
C THR A 95 2.55 -9.85 19.34
N ALA A 96 3.24 -10.58 20.20
CA ALA A 96 3.52 -12.00 20.01
C ALA A 96 2.25 -12.86 20.09
N SER A 97 2.17 -13.89 19.27
CA SER A 97 1.11 -14.91 19.28
C SER A 97 -0.31 -14.34 19.14
N ALA A 98 -0.45 -13.20 18.49
CA ALA A 98 -1.75 -12.64 18.12
C ALA A 98 -2.36 -13.45 16.98
N THR A 99 -3.64 -13.83 17.11
CA THR A 99 -4.30 -14.69 16.13
C THR A 99 -5.47 -13.96 15.47
N ASN A 100 -5.41 -13.86 14.15
CA ASN A 100 -6.51 -13.40 13.29
C ASN A 100 -7.12 -12.05 13.70
N LEU A 101 -6.28 -11.09 14.10
CA LEU A 101 -6.69 -9.76 14.52
C LEU A 101 -6.79 -8.80 13.33
N SER A 102 -7.78 -7.92 13.37
CA SER A 102 -8.08 -7.00 12.27
C SER A 102 -7.09 -5.84 12.17
N TRP A 103 -6.91 -5.37 10.95
CA TRP A 103 -6.18 -4.15 10.61
C TRP A 103 -6.86 -3.47 9.41
N GLN A 104 -6.60 -2.19 9.25
CA GLN A 104 -6.97 -1.43 8.06
C GLN A 104 -5.89 -0.41 7.69
N ALA A 105 -5.84 -0.04 6.41
CA ALA A 105 -4.99 1.04 5.92
C ALA A 105 -5.75 1.89 4.89
N ASP A 106 -5.54 3.20 4.93
CA ASP A 106 -6.08 4.18 3.99
C ASP A 106 -4.92 5.03 3.46
N ILE A 107 -4.60 4.86 2.18
CA ILE A 107 -3.40 5.38 1.54
C ILE A 107 -3.79 6.25 0.37
N TYR A 108 -3.16 7.41 0.27
CA TYR A 108 -3.32 8.37 -0.82
C TYR A 108 -2.03 8.52 -1.59
N VAL A 109 -2.09 8.39 -2.91
CA VAL A 109 -0.98 8.60 -3.83
C VAL A 109 -1.28 9.83 -4.67
N HIS A 110 -0.36 10.78 -4.69
CA HIS A 110 -0.53 12.09 -5.34
C HIS A 110 0.54 12.29 -6.41
N CYS A 111 0.15 12.70 -7.60
CA CYS A 111 1.08 13.11 -8.65
C CYS A 111 1.69 14.49 -8.32
N ARG A 112 3.03 14.56 -8.28
CA ARG A 112 3.79 15.80 -8.04
C ARG A 112 4.46 16.34 -9.28
N SER A 113 4.95 15.46 -10.16
CA SER A 113 5.39 15.80 -11.50
C SER A 113 5.05 14.67 -12.46
N THR A 114 4.91 14.97 -13.74
CA THR A 114 4.42 14.05 -14.76
C THR A 114 5.55 13.58 -15.69
N GLY A 115 5.27 12.62 -16.58
CA GLY A 115 6.18 12.16 -17.62
C GLY A 115 7.00 10.94 -17.21
N ALA A 116 8.01 10.59 -18.04
CA ALA A 116 8.85 9.40 -17.83
C ALA A 116 9.77 9.50 -16.60
N THR A 117 9.96 10.71 -16.07
CA THR A 117 10.72 10.98 -14.83
C THR A 117 9.82 11.67 -13.78
N GLY A 118 8.54 11.36 -13.81
CA GLY A 118 7.56 11.91 -12.88
C GLY A 118 7.82 11.51 -11.44
N THR A 119 7.17 12.20 -10.50
CA THR A 119 7.29 11.89 -9.07
C THR A 119 5.92 11.78 -8.44
N LEU A 120 5.82 10.85 -7.49
CA LEU A 120 4.62 10.60 -6.70
C LEU A 120 4.90 10.94 -5.22
N PHE A 121 3.84 11.18 -4.49
CA PHE A 121 3.87 11.49 -3.07
C PHE A 121 2.81 10.66 -2.37
N CYS A 122 3.18 10.02 -1.28
CA CYS A 122 2.30 9.11 -0.57
C CYS A 122 2.05 9.61 0.85
N THR A 123 0.78 9.57 1.27
CA THR A 123 0.36 9.79 2.67
C THR A 123 -0.74 8.81 3.04
N GLY A 124 -0.98 8.65 4.32
CA GLY A 124 -2.09 7.81 4.77
C GLY A 124 -2.07 7.55 6.27
N MET A 125 -2.86 6.57 6.65
CA MET A 125 -2.90 6.07 8.01
C MET A 125 -3.17 4.56 8.00
N ALA A 126 -2.73 3.89 9.06
CA ALA A 126 -3.07 2.51 9.33
C ALA A 126 -3.59 2.37 10.76
N GLU A 127 -4.56 1.51 10.95
CA GLU A 127 -5.11 1.16 12.24
C GLU A 127 -4.99 -0.34 12.46
N PHE A 128 -4.63 -0.73 13.66
CA PHE A 128 -4.48 -2.11 14.06
C PHE A 128 -5.37 -2.40 15.28
N ASN A 129 -5.89 -3.60 15.35
CA ASN A 129 -6.53 -4.06 16.57
C ASN A 129 -5.57 -3.92 17.77
N VAL A 130 -6.09 -3.49 18.92
CA VAL A 130 -5.29 -3.23 20.14
C VAL A 130 -4.44 -4.43 20.56
N GLY A 131 -4.92 -5.66 20.30
CA GLY A 131 -4.16 -6.89 20.58
C GLY A 131 -3.07 -7.21 19.55
N LEU A 132 -3.01 -6.52 18.42
CA LEU A 132 -2.07 -6.81 17.35
C LEU A 132 -0.74 -6.04 17.50
N ILE A 133 -0.77 -4.88 18.08
CA ILE A 133 0.42 -4.04 18.31
C ILE A 133 0.58 -3.70 19.77
N ALA A 134 1.84 -3.56 20.21
CA ALA A 134 2.18 -3.18 21.57
C ALA A 134 2.00 -1.68 21.86
N SER A 135 1.74 -0.87 20.84
CA SER A 135 1.53 0.57 20.96
C SER A 135 0.06 0.89 21.23
N THR A 136 -0.17 1.88 22.08
CA THR A 136 -1.50 2.47 22.30
C THR A 136 -1.81 3.61 21.33
N LEU A 137 -0.82 4.04 20.53
CA LEU A 137 -0.97 5.12 19.56
C LEU A 137 -1.67 4.60 18.31
N GLN A 138 -2.91 5.00 18.10
CA GLN A 138 -3.75 4.72 16.96
C GLN A 138 -4.45 6.02 16.52
N PRO A 139 -4.57 6.29 15.22
CA PRO A 139 -3.99 5.58 14.08
C PRO A 139 -2.48 5.82 13.90
N VAL A 140 -1.80 4.90 13.22
CA VAL A 140 -0.40 5.04 12.82
C VAL A 140 -0.33 5.89 11.56
N MET A 141 0.36 7.02 11.63
CA MET A 141 0.51 7.90 10.47
C MET A 141 1.53 7.35 9.47
N LEU A 142 1.26 7.55 8.20
CA LEU A 142 2.12 7.18 7.07
C LEU A 142 2.45 8.44 6.25
N PRO A 143 3.71 8.67 5.85
CA PRO A 143 4.93 7.88 6.09
C PRO A 143 5.52 8.03 7.49
N ALA A 144 6.59 7.29 7.77
CA ALA A 144 7.31 7.29 9.07
C ALA A 144 8.01 8.61 9.39
N SER A 145 8.40 9.36 8.38
CA SER A 145 9.11 10.64 8.49
C SER A 145 8.39 11.72 7.70
N ALA A 146 8.93 12.93 7.72
CA ALA A 146 8.39 14.02 6.93
C ALA A 146 8.17 13.58 5.48
N PRO A 147 6.99 13.82 4.90
CA PRO A 147 6.67 13.36 3.57
C PRO A 147 7.65 13.91 2.54
N ALA A 148 8.16 13.02 1.71
CA ALA A 148 9.01 13.35 0.59
C ALA A 148 8.40 12.83 -0.72
N VAL A 149 8.74 13.44 -1.84
CA VAL A 149 8.40 12.88 -3.14
C VAL A 149 9.24 11.63 -3.40
N SER A 150 8.69 10.70 -4.17
CA SER A 150 9.40 9.49 -4.60
C SER A 150 10.64 9.82 -5.44
N GLY A 151 11.45 8.82 -5.68
CA GLY A 151 12.36 8.80 -6.82
C GLY A 151 11.60 8.91 -8.15
N SER A 152 12.35 8.90 -9.25
CA SER A 152 11.79 9.00 -10.60
C SER A 152 10.90 7.79 -10.92
N CYS A 153 9.66 8.06 -11.32
CA CYS A 153 8.68 7.08 -11.78
C CYS A 153 8.38 7.31 -13.26
N ASP A 154 8.41 6.26 -14.07
CA ASP A 154 7.86 6.37 -15.41
C ASP A 154 6.33 6.34 -15.36
N LEU A 155 5.73 7.54 -15.43
CA LEU A 155 4.28 7.72 -15.41
C LEU A 155 3.66 7.64 -16.81
N THR A 156 4.46 7.37 -17.85
CA THR A 156 4.00 7.16 -19.23
C THR A 156 3.76 5.69 -19.54
N ALA A 157 4.31 4.78 -18.74
CA ALA A 157 4.11 3.34 -18.84
C ALA A 157 2.97 2.87 -17.92
N ALA A 158 2.34 1.76 -18.30
CA ALA A 158 1.37 1.09 -17.43
C ALA A 158 2.07 0.45 -16.23
N ASN A 159 1.61 0.77 -15.04
CA ASN A 159 2.16 0.28 -13.78
C ASN A 159 1.07 0.09 -12.73
N ILE A 160 1.43 -0.49 -11.60
CA ILE A 160 0.57 -0.67 -10.43
C ILE A 160 1.15 0.06 -9.22
N VAL A 161 0.28 0.48 -8.32
CA VAL A 161 0.66 0.87 -6.96
C VAL A 161 0.52 -0.36 -6.07
N SER A 162 1.61 -0.88 -5.54
CA SER A 162 1.61 -2.05 -4.67
C SER A 162 1.76 -1.64 -3.22
N VAL A 163 0.80 -2.03 -2.38
CA VAL A 163 0.94 -1.93 -0.93
C VAL A 163 1.55 -3.22 -0.42
N GLN A 164 2.66 -3.08 0.26
CA GLN A 164 3.49 -4.17 0.75
C GLN A 164 3.69 -4.04 2.25
N TYR A 165 4.01 -5.13 2.90
CA TYR A 165 4.30 -5.15 4.33
C TYR A 165 5.66 -5.78 4.60
N LEU A 166 6.45 -5.11 5.42
CA LEU A 166 7.78 -5.52 5.86
C LEU A 166 7.73 -5.83 7.35
N ARG A 167 8.36 -6.91 7.77
CA ARG A 167 8.58 -7.22 9.19
C ARG A 167 10.06 -7.39 9.52
N SER A 168 10.43 -7.19 10.79
CA SER A 168 11.82 -7.37 11.25
C SER A 168 12.03 -8.60 12.15
N GLY A 169 10.97 -9.29 12.54
CA GLY A 169 11.04 -10.46 13.43
C GLY A 169 11.60 -11.70 12.76
N SER A 170 11.80 -12.76 13.55
CA SER A 170 12.35 -14.04 13.10
C SER A 170 11.29 -15.11 12.84
N THR A 171 10.06 -14.93 13.31
CA THR A 171 8.97 -15.88 13.11
C THR A 171 8.15 -15.54 11.85
N ALA A 172 7.45 -16.53 11.30
CA ALA A 172 6.57 -16.33 10.17
C ALA A 172 5.25 -15.73 10.65
N GLU A 173 4.95 -14.53 10.23
CA GLU A 173 3.66 -13.87 10.36
C GLU A 173 2.89 -14.00 9.05
N THR A 174 1.55 -14.01 9.14
CA THR A 174 0.69 -14.03 7.96
C THR A 174 -0.25 -12.83 7.98
N MET A 175 -0.46 -12.23 6.81
CA MET A 175 -1.35 -11.10 6.62
C MET A 175 -2.28 -11.39 5.45
N GLN A 176 -3.56 -11.17 5.63
CA GLN A 176 -4.56 -11.39 4.60
C GLN A 176 -5.35 -10.11 4.36
N VAL A 177 -5.57 -9.78 3.10
CA VAL A 177 -6.49 -8.72 2.67
C VAL A 177 -7.84 -9.37 2.39
N HIS A 178 -8.88 -8.90 3.06
CA HIS A 178 -10.25 -9.32 2.83
C HIS A 178 -11.02 -8.36 1.93
N ASP A 179 -10.58 -7.11 1.90
CA ASP A 179 -11.20 -6.08 1.07
C ASP A 179 -10.12 -5.09 0.59
N LEU A 180 -10.11 -4.84 -0.72
CA LEU A 180 -9.25 -3.88 -1.40
C LEU A 180 -10.13 -2.95 -2.23
N GLU A 181 -10.15 -1.69 -1.90
CA GLU A 181 -10.81 -0.63 -2.67
C GLU A 181 -9.79 0.33 -3.26
N VAL A 182 -9.86 0.57 -4.56
CA VAL A 182 -9.03 1.55 -5.27
C VAL A 182 -9.94 2.57 -5.95
N THR A 183 -9.78 3.84 -5.58
CA THR A 183 -10.64 4.93 -6.06
C THR A 183 -9.81 6.08 -6.63
N ALA A 184 -10.14 6.50 -7.84
CA ALA A 184 -9.64 7.76 -8.40
C ALA A 184 -10.39 8.96 -7.78
N LEU A 185 -9.67 9.93 -7.24
CA LEU A 185 -10.29 11.05 -6.54
C LEU A 185 -10.44 12.32 -7.42
N ASN A 186 -9.72 12.43 -8.53
CA ASN A 186 -9.81 13.58 -9.44
C ASN A 186 -9.11 13.33 -10.79
#